data_78953002268b0a6cfaf4ae8b48b80c5b
#
_entry.id   78953002268b0a6cfaf4ae8b48b80c5b
#
_cell.length_a   1.000
_cell.length_b   1.000
_cell.length_c   1.000
_cell.angle_alpha   90.00
_cell.angle_beta   90.00
_cell.angle_gamma   90.00
#
_symmetry.space_group_name_H-M   'P 1'
#
loop_
_entity.id
_entity.type
_entity.pdbx_description
1 polymer ?
#
loop_
_entity_poly.entity_id
_entity_poly.type
_entity_poly.pdbx_seq_one_letter_code
_entity_poly.pdbx_strand_id
1 'polypeptide(L)'
;ADYALEQGVPEAALVLEDHSTTTRENFQMSTELVRAEPRLGPRATGVAVTSNYHAMRAALLAHDLGTGIQVLGARTAWYYWPSAMLREFVAVVQRSPRAYGLGLGLVTVPLTLLVTLIWLS
;
A
#
# COMPACT_ATOMS: atom_id res chain seq x y z
N ALA A 1 11.35 2.71 17.13
CA ALA A 1 11.24 3.50 18.38
C ALA A 1 12.38 4.50 18.50
N ASP A 2 13.64 4.06 18.43
CA ASP A 2 14.83 4.85 18.76
C ASP A 2 14.92 6.17 17.98
N TYR A 3 14.73 6.11 16.66
CA TYR A 3 14.72 7.31 15.81
C TYR A 3 13.67 8.35 16.24
N ALA A 4 12.48 7.91 16.66
CA ALA A 4 11.43 8.84 17.12
C ALA A 4 11.81 9.50 18.44
N LEU A 5 12.42 8.74 19.34
CA LEU A 5 12.96 9.27 20.62
C LEU A 5 14.08 10.29 20.36
N GLU A 6 15.00 10.01 19.46
CA GLU A 6 16.05 10.94 19.03
C GLU A 6 15.49 12.24 18.44
N GLN A 7 14.33 12.17 17.76
CA GLN A 7 13.62 13.35 17.25
C GLN A 7 12.76 14.05 18.32
N GLY A 8 12.83 13.65 19.57
CA GLY A 8 12.16 14.31 20.69
C GLY A 8 10.70 13.88 20.89
N VAL A 9 10.26 12.78 20.27
CA VAL A 9 8.92 12.20 20.54
C VAL A 9 8.96 11.58 21.93
N PRO A 10 8.06 11.96 22.86
CA PRO A 10 8.02 11.37 24.20
C PRO A 10 7.75 9.86 24.13
N GLU A 11 8.46 9.08 24.93
CA GLU A 11 8.27 7.62 25.01
C GLU A 11 6.80 7.24 25.29
N ALA A 12 6.13 7.98 26.17
CA ALA A 12 4.72 7.78 26.48
C ALA A 12 3.76 8.01 25.29
N ALA A 13 4.23 8.63 24.20
CA ALA A 13 3.46 8.83 22.97
C ALA A 13 3.73 7.73 21.93
N LEU A 14 4.65 6.81 22.19
CA LEU A 14 5.00 5.72 21.29
C LEU A 14 4.27 4.44 21.70
N VAL A 15 3.65 3.81 20.71
CA VAL A 15 3.08 2.45 20.84
C VAL A 15 3.72 1.61 19.75
N LEU A 16 4.33 0.49 20.14
CA LEU A 16 4.99 -0.42 19.21
C LEU A 16 4.06 -1.53 18.77
N GLU A 17 4.04 -1.79 17.47
CA GLU A 17 3.47 -2.98 16.87
C GLU A 17 4.60 -3.69 16.12
N ASP A 18 5.03 -4.84 16.59
CA ASP A 18 6.18 -5.61 16.11
C ASP A 18 5.84 -7.10 15.82
N HIS A 19 4.57 -7.46 15.87
CA HIS A 19 4.10 -8.83 15.66
C HIS A 19 3.63 -9.10 14.23
N SER A 20 3.24 -8.05 13.48
CA SER A 20 2.74 -8.21 12.14
C SER A 20 3.81 -8.66 11.15
N THR A 21 3.45 -9.63 10.30
CA THR A 21 4.30 -10.15 9.22
C THR A 21 3.85 -9.68 7.84
N THR A 22 2.64 -9.16 7.74
CA THR A 22 2.05 -8.66 6.49
C THR A 22 1.48 -7.26 6.68
N THR A 23 1.35 -6.52 5.58
CA THR A 23 0.72 -5.17 5.60
C THR A 23 -0.72 -5.24 6.13
N ARG A 24 -1.45 -6.32 5.84
CA ARG A 24 -2.82 -6.52 6.34
C ARG A 24 -2.84 -6.65 7.85
N GLU A 25 -1.99 -7.52 8.39
CA GLU A 25 -1.86 -7.71 9.85
C GLU A 25 -1.43 -6.40 10.53
N ASN A 26 -0.48 -5.68 9.93
CA ASN A 26 -0.06 -4.39 10.45
C ASN A 26 -1.22 -3.40 10.58
N PHE A 27 -2.07 -3.25 9.56
CA PHE A 27 -3.26 -2.39 9.66
C PHE A 27 -4.26 -2.89 10.70
N GLN A 28 -4.48 -4.19 10.82
CA GLN A 28 -5.41 -4.75 11.79
C GLN A 28 -4.91 -4.54 13.22
N MET A 29 -3.69 -4.97 13.51
CA MET A 29 -3.09 -4.88 14.84
C MET A 29 -2.90 -3.42 15.26
N SER A 30 -2.38 -2.55 14.40
CA SER A 30 -2.27 -1.11 14.69
C SER A 30 -3.63 -0.47 14.97
N THR A 31 -4.68 -0.86 14.23
CA THR A 31 -6.04 -0.35 14.48
C THR A 31 -6.57 -0.81 15.83
N GLU A 32 -6.29 -2.04 16.24
CA GLU A 32 -6.64 -2.57 17.55
C GLU A 32 -5.92 -1.84 18.68
N LEU A 33 -4.62 -1.60 18.53
CA LEU A 33 -3.82 -0.81 19.47
C LEU A 33 -4.35 0.62 19.62
N VAL A 34 -4.69 1.29 18.52
CA VAL A 34 -5.28 2.62 18.52
C VAL A 34 -6.64 2.63 19.24
N ARG A 35 -7.47 1.62 19.02
CA ARG A 35 -8.78 1.50 19.70
C ARG A 35 -8.66 1.19 21.19
N ALA A 36 -7.63 0.46 21.58
CA ALA A 36 -7.35 0.12 22.98
C ALA A 36 -6.69 1.28 23.76
N GLU A 37 -6.19 2.31 23.06
CA GLU A 37 -5.49 3.44 23.70
C GLU A 37 -6.50 4.37 24.39
N PRO A 38 -6.49 4.46 25.74
CA PRO A 38 -7.49 5.23 26.49
C PRO A 38 -7.45 6.74 26.23
N ARG A 39 -6.30 7.25 25.74
CA ARG A 39 -6.10 8.67 25.43
C ARG A 39 -6.79 9.08 24.13
N LEU A 40 -7.11 8.11 23.29
CA LEU A 40 -7.77 8.32 21.99
C LEU A 40 -9.26 8.02 22.11
N GLY A 41 -10.08 8.92 21.61
CA GLY A 41 -11.54 8.70 21.60
C GLY A 41 -11.97 7.65 20.58
N PRO A 42 -13.22 7.14 20.67
CA PRO A 42 -13.73 6.08 19.80
C PRO A 42 -13.81 6.45 18.30
N ARG A 43 -13.63 7.73 17.98
CA ARG A 43 -13.59 8.27 16.61
C ARG A 43 -12.20 8.74 16.21
N ALA A 44 -11.16 8.26 16.89
CA ALA A 44 -9.79 8.61 16.53
C ALA A 44 -9.53 8.24 15.08
N THR A 45 -9.02 9.22 14.33
CA THR A 45 -8.56 9.03 12.94
C THR A 45 -7.04 8.99 12.95
N GLY A 46 -6.46 8.25 12.02
CA GLY A 46 -5.02 8.08 11.91
C GLY A 46 -4.51 8.34 10.50
N VAL A 47 -3.21 8.57 10.42
CA VAL A 47 -2.49 8.64 9.15
C VAL A 47 -1.40 7.59 9.16
N ALA A 48 -1.45 6.66 8.20
CA ALA A 48 -0.38 5.70 7.96
C ALA A 48 0.64 6.33 7.02
N VAL A 49 1.88 6.42 7.45
CA VAL A 49 2.98 6.91 6.61
C VAL A 49 3.79 5.73 6.11
N THR A 50 3.98 5.64 4.80
CA THR A 50 4.75 4.57 4.18
C THR A 50 5.55 5.12 2.99
N SER A 51 6.37 4.29 2.35
CA SER A 51 7.07 4.67 1.12
C SER A 51 6.09 5.05 0.01
N ASN A 52 6.40 6.06 -0.77
CA ASN A 52 5.52 6.57 -1.82
C ASN A 52 5.11 5.48 -2.86
N TYR A 53 6.01 4.57 -3.22
CA TYR A 53 5.69 3.45 -4.12
C TYR A 53 4.72 2.44 -3.51
N HIS A 54 4.67 2.34 -2.18
CA HIS A 54 3.78 1.42 -1.45
C HIS A 54 2.43 2.05 -1.09
N ALA A 55 2.33 3.38 -1.11
CA ALA A 55 1.18 4.14 -0.60
C ALA A 55 -0.15 3.74 -1.28
N MET A 56 -0.14 3.49 -2.58
CA MET A 56 -1.36 3.07 -3.31
C MET A 56 -1.88 1.72 -2.80
N ARG A 57 -1.02 0.72 -2.66
CA ARG A 57 -1.42 -0.61 -2.15
C ARG A 57 -1.88 -0.54 -0.70
N ALA A 58 -1.20 0.25 0.12
CA ALA A 58 -1.59 0.48 1.51
C ALA A 58 -2.96 1.18 1.61
N ALA A 59 -3.21 2.19 0.78
CA ALA A 59 -4.50 2.89 0.74
C ALA A 59 -5.66 1.97 0.32
N LEU A 60 -5.46 1.15 -0.71
CA LEU A 60 -6.46 0.16 -1.13
C LEU A 60 -6.77 -0.83 0.00
N LEU A 61 -5.75 -1.25 0.72
CA LEU A 61 -5.90 -2.20 1.82
C LEU A 61 -6.60 -1.56 3.04
N ALA A 62 -6.24 -0.32 3.40
CA ALA A 62 -6.90 0.45 4.46
C ALA A 62 -8.39 0.67 4.16
N HIS A 63 -8.72 0.96 2.89
CA HIS A 63 -10.10 1.08 2.41
C HIS A 63 -10.87 -0.24 2.55
N ASP A 64 -10.30 -1.36 2.09
CA ASP A 64 -10.94 -2.69 2.17
C ASP A 64 -11.19 -3.15 3.60
N LEU A 65 -10.29 -2.80 4.50
CA LEU A 65 -10.43 -3.11 5.92
C LEU A 65 -11.37 -2.14 6.67
N GLY A 66 -11.82 -1.08 6.00
CA GLY A 66 -12.70 -0.07 6.59
C GLY A 66 -12.09 0.63 7.81
N THR A 67 -10.75 0.79 7.83
CA THR A 67 -10.05 1.34 9.00
C THR A 67 -10.27 2.84 9.20
N GLY A 68 -10.68 3.56 8.15
CA GLY A 68 -10.78 5.03 8.15
C GLY A 68 -9.41 5.75 8.17
N ILE A 69 -8.31 5.00 8.08
CA ILE A 69 -6.95 5.54 8.09
C ILE A 69 -6.61 6.12 6.72
N GLN A 70 -6.12 7.36 6.71
CA GLN A 70 -5.54 7.98 5.52
C GLN A 70 -4.09 7.48 5.32
N VAL A 71 -3.65 7.36 4.07
CA VAL A 71 -2.29 6.92 3.77
C VAL A 71 -1.52 8.02 3.09
N LEU A 72 -0.33 8.31 3.60
CA LEU A 72 0.62 9.26 3.03
C LEU A 72 1.89 8.54 2.58
N GLY A 73 2.33 8.86 1.35
CA GLY A 73 3.59 8.38 0.81
C GLY A 73 4.76 9.31 1.20
N ALA A 74 5.71 8.79 1.96
CA ALA A 74 6.97 9.48 2.22
C ALA A 74 7.95 9.35 1.05
N ARG A 75 8.77 10.37 0.81
CA ARG A 75 9.78 10.34 -0.26
C ARG A 75 10.78 9.21 -0.03
N THR A 76 10.99 8.42 -1.06
CA THR A 76 11.96 7.33 -1.06
C THR A 76 13.05 7.62 -2.08
N ALA A 77 14.26 7.17 -1.83
CA ALA A 77 15.38 7.35 -2.74
C ALA A 77 15.07 6.77 -4.13
N TRP A 78 15.35 7.52 -5.17
CA TRP A 78 14.93 7.25 -6.55
C TRP A 78 15.45 5.91 -7.11
N TYR A 79 16.60 5.44 -6.66
CA TYR A 79 17.20 4.19 -7.12
C TYR A 79 16.45 2.93 -6.69
N TYR A 80 15.57 3.01 -5.69
CA TYR A 80 14.66 1.91 -5.31
C TYR A 80 13.40 1.83 -6.18
N TRP A 81 13.08 2.89 -6.92
CA TRP A 81 11.82 3.00 -7.64
C TRP A 81 11.54 1.87 -8.64
N PRO A 82 12.48 1.47 -9.54
CA PRO A 82 12.17 0.50 -10.57
C PRO A 82 11.77 -0.86 -9.99
N SER A 83 12.55 -1.38 -9.05
CA SER A 83 12.27 -2.68 -8.41
C SER A 83 11.04 -2.63 -7.50
N ALA A 84 10.86 -1.53 -6.76
CA ALA A 84 9.73 -1.33 -5.88
C ALA A 84 8.42 -1.21 -6.67
N MET A 85 8.38 -0.41 -7.74
CA MET A 85 7.21 -0.26 -8.60
C MET A 85 6.81 -1.58 -9.26
N LEU A 86 7.78 -2.37 -9.75
CA LEU A 86 7.48 -3.68 -10.31
C LEU A 86 6.83 -4.60 -9.27
N ARG A 87 7.37 -4.65 -8.06
CA ARG A 87 6.83 -5.45 -6.97
C ARG A 87 5.40 -5.03 -6.60
N GLU A 88 5.16 -3.73 -6.46
CA GLU A 88 3.83 -3.21 -6.13
C GLU A 88 2.83 -3.44 -7.28
N PHE A 89 3.27 -3.29 -8.53
CA PHE A 89 2.47 -3.63 -9.70
C PHE A 89 2.03 -5.09 -9.69
N VAL A 90 2.98 -6.03 -9.49
CA VAL A 90 2.67 -7.46 -9.38
C VAL A 90 1.69 -7.74 -8.25
N ALA A 91 1.87 -7.12 -7.07
CA ALA A 91 0.97 -7.29 -5.94
C ALA A 91 -0.46 -6.81 -6.24
N VAL A 92 -0.61 -5.70 -6.97
CA VAL A 92 -1.93 -5.19 -7.39
C VAL A 92 -2.57 -6.10 -8.44
N VAL A 93 -1.80 -6.58 -9.42
CA VAL A 93 -2.27 -7.54 -10.43
C VAL A 93 -2.76 -8.84 -9.79
N GLN A 94 -2.01 -9.39 -8.84
CA GLN A 94 -2.39 -10.61 -8.12
C GLN A 94 -3.70 -10.45 -7.32
N ARG A 95 -4.02 -9.24 -6.90
CA ARG A 95 -5.27 -8.94 -6.18
C ARG A 95 -6.51 -9.05 -7.07
N SER A 96 -6.39 -8.71 -8.35
CA SER A 96 -7.51 -8.70 -9.31
C SER A 96 -7.09 -9.29 -10.66
N PRO A 97 -6.66 -10.56 -10.72
CA PRO A 97 -6.07 -11.16 -11.92
C PRO A 97 -7.03 -11.15 -13.13
N ARG A 98 -8.34 -11.28 -12.87
CA ARG A 98 -9.36 -11.26 -13.94
C ARG A 98 -9.48 -9.89 -14.60
N ALA A 99 -9.49 -8.81 -13.82
CA ALA A 99 -9.58 -7.45 -14.34
C ALA A 99 -8.34 -7.09 -15.19
N TYR A 100 -7.16 -7.46 -14.72
CA TYR A 100 -5.92 -7.23 -15.47
C TYR A 100 -5.78 -8.14 -16.68
N GLY A 101 -6.21 -9.39 -16.61
CA GLY A 101 -6.25 -10.31 -17.74
C GLY A 101 -7.16 -9.80 -18.87
N LEU A 102 -8.35 -9.28 -18.53
CA LEU A 102 -9.26 -8.64 -19.48
C LEU A 102 -8.65 -7.36 -20.07
N GLY A 103 -8.06 -6.49 -19.26
CA GLY A 103 -7.41 -5.27 -19.71
C GLY A 103 -6.23 -5.56 -20.66
N LEU A 104 -5.39 -6.51 -20.32
CA LEU A 104 -4.28 -6.93 -21.16
C LEU A 104 -4.78 -7.53 -22.49
N GLY A 105 -5.81 -8.37 -22.46
CA GLY A 105 -6.44 -8.94 -23.64
C GLY A 105 -7.03 -7.89 -24.57
N LEU A 106 -7.71 -6.87 -24.03
CA LEU A 106 -8.25 -5.75 -24.80
C LEU A 106 -7.18 -4.92 -25.53
N VAL A 107 -5.96 -4.90 -25.03
CA VAL A 107 -4.85 -4.17 -25.67
C VAL A 107 -4.06 -5.08 -26.62
N THR A 108 -3.72 -6.30 -26.19
CA THR A 108 -2.84 -7.19 -26.96
C THR A 108 -3.53 -7.77 -28.18
N VAL A 109 -4.81 -8.15 -28.10
CA VAL A 109 -5.54 -8.75 -29.21
C VAL A 109 -5.68 -7.78 -30.42
N PRO A 110 -6.13 -6.53 -30.25
CA PRO A 110 -6.19 -5.58 -31.37
C PRO A 110 -4.81 -5.25 -31.96
N LEU A 111 -3.79 -5.15 -31.08
CA LEU A 111 -2.43 -4.85 -31.51
C LEU A 111 -1.84 -5.99 -32.37
N THR A 112 -2.02 -7.24 -31.95
CA THR A 112 -1.58 -8.40 -32.72
C THR A 112 -2.32 -8.53 -34.05
N LEU A 113 -3.63 -8.28 -34.06
CA LEU A 113 -4.42 -8.25 -35.31
C LEU A 113 -3.94 -7.15 -36.25
N LEU A 114 -3.66 -5.97 -35.76
CA LEU A 114 -3.14 -4.86 -36.55
C LEU A 114 -1.77 -5.20 -37.16
N VAL A 115 -0.85 -5.74 -36.34
CA VAL A 115 0.48 -6.14 -36.83
C VAL A 115 0.40 -7.26 -37.87
N THR A 116 -0.46 -8.25 -37.69
CA THR A 116 -0.66 -9.32 -38.66
C THR A 116 -1.28 -8.81 -39.98
N LEU A 117 -2.23 -7.89 -39.93
CA LEU A 117 -2.80 -7.25 -41.12
C LEU A 117 -1.76 -6.46 -41.91
N ILE A 118 -0.89 -5.71 -41.24
CA ILE A 118 0.20 -4.96 -41.88
C ILE A 118 1.24 -5.91 -42.50
N TRP A 119 1.48 -7.07 -41.91
CA TRP A 119 2.45 -8.04 -42.44
C TRP A 119 1.94 -8.85 -43.64
N LEU A 120 0.61 -8.97 -43.79
CA LEU A 120 -0.05 -9.69 -44.87
C LEU A 120 -0.44 -8.79 -46.09
N SER A 121 -0.29 -7.47 -45.94
CA SER A 121 -0.51 -6.47 -47.00
C SER A 121 0.78 -6.11 -47.73
#